data_f07e93fa16f589af129068c966bacb63
#
_entry.id   f07e93fa16f589af129068c966bacb63
#
_cell.length_a   1.000
_cell.length_b   1.000
_cell.length_c   1.000
_cell.angle_alpha   90.00
_cell.angle_beta   90.00
_cell.angle_gamma   90.00
#
_symmetry.space_group_name_H-M   'P 1'
#
loop_
_entity.id
_entity.type
_entity.pdbx_description
1 polymer ?
#
loop_
_entity_poly.entity_id
_entity_poly.type
_entity_poly.pdbx_seq_one_letter_code
_entity_poly.pdbx_strand_id
1 'polypeptide(L)'
;MKFLKGFCLAAACWLNTAAADVQPVSVYDKARDRAIVVEITYPESHPQCSDKAPCPVAFLGAGYGISHTDYTFLAKVLNKQGYLVVAIGHELPGDPPLSVSGNLFETRSENWQRGAKTLAFLQGELQRSITGYDFNHLTLVGHSNGGDISAWLGNEGKPYVKQIITLDHRRVPLPKTKDIKILSIRASDFAADPGVLPSEADQAEFGSCVVTIPKARHDDIADFGPGWLKDKITQLVSLHLAGKPCAVLKGT
;
A
#
# COMPACT_ATOMS: atom_id res chain seq x y z
N MET A 1 29.71 -15.36 -65.46
CA MET A 1 28.48 -15.08 -64.73
C MET A 1 28.59 -15.71 -63.36
N LYS A 2 28.87 -14.92 -62.30
CA LYS A 2 28.96 -15.39 -60.90
C LYS A 2 27.80 -14.72 -60.13
N PHE A 3 26.85 -15.52 -59.65
CA PHE A 3 25.74 -15.09 -58.82
C PHE A 3 26.23 -14.94 -57.36
N LEU A 4 26.17 -13.74 -56.80
CA LEU A 4 26.36 -13.48 -55.39
C LEU A 4 25.00 -13.68 -54.67
N LYS A 5 24.95 -14.65 -53.77
CA LYS A 5 23.80 -14.83 -52.87
C LYS A 5 23.99 -13.91 -51.66
N GLY A 6 23.11 -12.90 -51.54
CA GLY A 6 23.07 -12.06 -50.36
C GLY A 6 22.43 -12.82 -49.18
N PHE A 7 23.12 -12.82 -48.04
CA PHE A 7 22.67 -13.38 -46.79
C PHE A 7 22.06 -12.23 -45.96
N CYS A 8 20.72 -12.21 -45.81
CA CYS A 8 20.06 -11.31 -44.88
C CYS A 8 20.19 -11.86 -43.45
N LEU A 9 21.02 -11.23 -42.63
CA LEU A 9 21.00 -11.45 -41.18
C LEU A 9 19.77 -10.72 -40.59
N ALA A 10 18.80 -11.49 -40.12
CA ALA A 10 17.73 -10.95 -39.28
C ALA A 10 18.27 -10.75 -37.86
N ALA A 11 18.47 -9.48 -37.48
CA ALA A 11 18.79 -9.12 -36.10
C ALA A 11 17.52 -9.31 -35.24
N ALA A 12 17.52 -10.36 -34.41
CA ALA A 12 16.48 -10.55 -33.39
C ALA A 12 16.75 -9.52 -32.26
N CYS A 13 15.89 -8.49 -32.16
CA CYS A 13 15.85 -7.61 -31.02
C CYS A 13 15.25 -8.39 -29.83
N TRP A 14 16.12 -8.78 -28.90
CA TRP A 14 15.67 -9.29 -27.59
C TRP A 14 15.21 -8.10 -26.75
N LEU A 15 13.89 -7.99 -26.58
CA LEU A 15 13.31 -7.09 -25.58
C LEU A 15 13.63 -7.68 -24.20
N ASN A 16 14.67 -7.17 -23.56
CA ASN A 16 14.89 -7.39 -22.13
C ASN A 16 13.75 -6.70 -21.39
N THR A 17 12.75 -7.45 -20.95
CA THR A 17 11.82 -7.02 -19.88
C THR A 17 12.65 -6.96 -18.61
N ALA A 18 13.04 -5.76 -18.21
CA ALA A 18 13.63 -5.56 -16.89
C ALA A 18 12.60 -6.02 -15.84
N ALA A 19 12.90 -7.12 -15.15
CA ALA A 19 12.16 -7.48 -13.95
C ALA A 19 12.34 -6.34 -12.93
N ALA A 20 11.28 -5.95 -12.25
CA ALA A 20 11.38 -4.97 -11.15
C ALA A 20 12.46 -5.46 -10.17
N ASP A 21 13.42 -4.59 -9.86
CA ASP A 21 14.50 -4.92 -8.93
C ASP A 21 13.89 -4.99 -7.51
N VAL A 22 13.83 -6.21 -6.96
CA VAL A 22 13.25 -6.49 -5.63
C VAL A 22 14.39 -6.61 -4.64
N GLN A 23 14.41 -5.74 -3.63
CA GLN A 23 15.46 -5.68 -2.62
C GLN A 23 14.87 -5.93 -1.23
N PRO A 24 15.05 -7.14 -0.64
CA PRO A 24 14.76 -7.34 0.77
C PRO A 24 15.82 -6.63 1.63
N VAL A 25 15.37 -5.76 2.51
CA VAL A 25 16.25 -4.97 3.38
C VAL A 25 15.76 -5.08 4.81
N SER A 26 16.68 -5.15 5.77
CA SER A 26 16.39 -5.00 7.19
C SER A 26 16.83 -3.62 7.66
N VAL A 27 15.88 -2.80 8.12
CA VAL A 27 16.14 -1.46 8.65
C VAL A 27 16.06 -1.51 10.17
N TYR A 28 17.17 -1.19 10.84
CA TYR A 28 17.26 -1.33 12.29
C TYR A 28 16.94 -0.04 13.03
N ASP A 29 15.84 -0.06 13.77
CA ASP A 29 15.45 1.01 14.69
C ASP A 29 16.15 0.82 16.04
N LYS A 30 17.25 1.53 16.21
CA LYS A 30 18.08 1.47 17.43
C LYS A 30 17.34 1.92 18.70
N ALA A 31 16.40 2.85 18.56
CA ALA A 31 15.68 3.39 19.72
C ALA A 31 14.70 2.38 20.32
N ARG A 32 14.21 1.45 19.51
CA ARG A 32 13.24 0.42 19.90
C ARG A 32 13.83 -0.99 19.88
N ASP A 33 15.13 -1.14 19.57
CA ASP A 33 15.82 -2.43 19.38
C ASP A 33 15.04 -3.35 18.43
N ARG A 34 14.69 -2.82 17.23
CA ARG A 34 13.76 -3.48 16.31
C ARG A 34 14.32 -3.55 14.90
N ALA A 35 14.55 -4.76 14.39
CA ALA A 35 14.93 -5.02 13.01
C ALA A 35 13.67 -5.14 12.15
N ILE A 36 13.36 -4.11 11.35
CA ILE A 36 12.17 -4.04 10.51
C ILE A 36 12.53 -4.59 9.14
N VAL A 37 11.89 -5.69 8.75
CA VAL A 37 12.07 -6.26 7.41
C VAL A 37 11.17 -5.52 6.43
N VAL A 38 11.74 -5.07 5.32
CA VAL A 38 11.00 -4.42 4.23
C VAL A 38 11.41 -5.02 2.89
N GLU A 39 10.46 -5.05 1.95
CA GLU A 39 10.74 -5.32 0.55
C GLU A 39 10.51 -4.03 -0.23
N ILE A 40 11.54 -3.58 -0.95
CA ILE A 40 11.48 -2.35 -1.74
C ILE A 40 11.42 -2.71 -3.22
N THR A 41 10.38 -2.22 -3.90
CA THR A 41 10.23 -2.37 -5.35
C THR A 41 10.19 -0.99 -6.01
N TYR A 42 10.94 -0.85 -7.08
CA TYR A 42 11.10 0.40 -7.80
C TYR A 42 10.10 0.52 -8.96
N PRO A 43 9.63 1.74 -9.30
CA PRO A 43 8.74 1.95 -10.42
C PRO A 43 9.49 1.72 -11.76
N GLU A 44 8.73 1.39 -12.81
CA GLU A 44 9.28 1.28 -14.17
C GLU A 44 9.96 2.60 -14.62
N SER A 45 9.48 3.74 -14.10
CA SER A 45 10.04 5.08 -14.32
C SER A 45 11.23 5.42 -13.43
N HIS A 46 11.77 4.47 -12.64
CA HIS A 46 12.88 4.69 -11.70
C HIS A 46 14.05 5.52 -12.30
N PRO A 47 14.50 5.30 -13.55
CA PRO A 47 15.58 6.10 -14.13
C PRO A 47 15.27 7.59 -14.29
N GLN A 48 14.00 7.98 -14.21
CA GLN A 48 13.54 9.38 -14.34
C GLN A 48 13.34 10.04 -12.98
N CYS A 49 13.33 9.28 -11.87
CA CYS A 49 13.16 9.81 -10.52
C CYS A 49 14.42 10.56 -10.08
N SER A 50 14.27 11.79 -9.61
CA SER A 50 15.39 12.63 -9.18
C SER A 50 14.95 13.62 -8.10
N ASP A 51 15.87 14.25 -7.40
CA ASP A 51 15.56 15.26 -6.38
C ASP A 51 14.83 16.48 -6.95
N LYS A 52 14.98 16.75 -8.26
CA LYS A 52 14.25 17.82 -8.96
C LYS A 52 12.85 17.40 -9.43
N ALA A 53 12.63 16.11 -9.63
CA ALA A 53 11.37 15.51 -10.03
C ALA A 53 11.19 14.19 -9.25
N PRO A 54 10.91 14.27 -7.94
CA PRO A 54 10.84 13.07 -7.11
C PRO A 54 9.60 12.24 -7.45
N CYS A 55 9.82 10.92 -7.51
CA CYS A 55 8.73 9.97 -7.69
C CYS A 55 7.97 9.74 -6.39
N PRO A 56 6.66 9.40 -6.45
CA PRO A 56 5.86 9.16 -5.27
C PRO A 56 6.28 7.88 -4.53
N VAL A 57 5.93 7.84 -3.23
CA VAL A 57 6.25 6.72 -2.34
C VAL A 57 4.97 6.13 -1.74
N ALA A 58 4.86 4.80 -1.73
CA ALA A 58 3.82 4.07 -1.05
C ALA A 58 4.40 3.11 -0.01
N PHE A 59 3.85 3.14 1.20
CA PHE A 59 4.10 2.15 2.24
C PHE A 59 2.95 1.13 2.25
N LEU A 60 3.29 -0.16 2.15
CA LEU A 60 2.33 -1.25 2.04
C LEU A 60 2.39 -2.14 3.27
N GLY A 61 1.30 -2.15 4.05
CA GLY A 61 1.12 -2.95 5.26
C GLY A 61 0.26 -4.18 5.02
N ALA A 62 0.77 -5.34 5.41
CA ALA A 62 0.06 -6.62 5.32
C ALA A 62 -1.05 -6.78 6.37
N GLY A 63 -1.97 -7.72 6.13
CA GLY A 63 -2.86 -8.26 7.16
C GLY A 63 -2.08 -9.04 8.21
N TYR A 64 -2.61 -9.11 9.44
CA TYR A 64 -1.98 -9.88 10.51
C TYR A 64 -1.86 -11.36 10.13
N GLY A 65 -0.67 -11.93 10.29
CA GLY A 65 -0.38 -13.31 9.94
C GLY A 65 -0.16 -13.59 8.44
N ILE A 66 -0.20 -12.54 7.59
CA ILE A 66 0.10 -12.63 6.15
C ILE A 66 1.46 -11.97 5.91
N SER A 67 2.29 -12.59 5.08
CA SER A 67 3.59 -12.00 4.73
C SER A 67 3.41 -10.67 4.00
N HIS A 68 4.28 -9.70 4.30
CA HIS A 68 4.34 -8.44 3.56
C HIS A 68 4.70 -8.64 2.08
N THR A 69 5.26 -9.79 1.71
CA THR A 69 5.58 -10.17 0.32
C THR A 69 4.40 -10.76 -0.44
N ASP A 70 3.25 -11.03 0.21
CA ASP A 70 2.07 -11.64 -0.41
C ASP A 70 1.07 -10.62 -1.00
N TYR A 71 1.56 -9.44 -1.38
CA TYR A 71 0.77 -8.35 -1.97
C TYR A 71 1.41 -7.82 -3.25
N THR A 72 2.05 -8.70 -4.03
CA THR A 72 2.77 -8.31 -5.25
C THR A 72 1.85 -7.67 -6.30
N PHE A 73 0.56 -8.03 -6.33
CA PHE A 73 -0.42 -7.40 -7.22
C PHE A 73 -0.62 -5.91 -6.91
N LEU A 74 -0.60 -5.53 -5.61
CA LEU A 74 -0.66 -4.13 -5.19
C LEU A 74 0.66 -3.40 -5.49
N ALA A 75 1.80 -4.01 -5.16
CA ALA A 75 3.09 -3.44 -5.48
C ALA A 75 3.22 -3.16 -6.99
N LYS A 76 2.80 -4.10 -7.84
CA LYS A 76 2.81 -3.95 -9.31
C LYS A 76 1.94 -2.80 -9.80
N VAL A 77 0.71 -2.62 -9.29
CA VAL A 77 -0.14 -1.50 -9.72
C VAL A 77 0.43 -0.16 -9.27
N LEU A 78 0.99 -0.08 -8.06
CA LEU A 78 1.64 1.12 -7.56
C LEU A 78 2.90 1.45 -8.37
N ASN A 79 3.78 0.47 -8.64
CA ASN A 79 4.97 0.68 -9.47
C ASN A 79 4.62 1.15 -10.88
N LYS A 80 3.58 0.61 -11.52
CA LYS A 80 3.07 1.08 -12.81
C LYS A 80 2.56 2.54 -12.78
N GLN A 81 2.11 3.01 -11.62
CA GLN A 81 1.71 4.40 -11.39
C GLN A 81 2.90 5.30 -10.96
N GLY A 82 4.13 4.77 -11.01
CA GLY A 82 5.35 5.52 -10.72
C GLY A 82 5.80 5.53 -9.26
N TYR A 83 5.16 4.76 -8.38
CA TYR A 83 5.51 4.73 -6.96
C TYR A 83 6.72 3.83 -6.67
N LEU A 84 7.62 4.31 -5.81
CA LEU A 84 8.45 3.44 -4.98
C LEU A 84 7.53 2.75 -3.97
N VAL A 85 7.57 1.43 -3.89
CA VAL A 85 6.76 0.69 -2.92
C VAL A 85 7.66 0.06 -1.88
N VAL A 86 7.33 0.30 -0.61
CA VAL A 86 7.97 -0.31 0.55
C VAL A 86 6.94 -1.20 1.23
N ALA A 87 7.02 -2.51 1.02
CA ALA A 87 6.21 -3.49 1.72
C ALA A 87 6.85 -3.81 3.08
N ILE A 88 6.08 -3.75 4.16
CA ILE A 88 6.60 -3.69 5.52
C ILE A 88 6.13 -4.88 6.35
N GLY A 89 7.07 -5.63 6.90
CA GLY A 89 6.84 -6.65 7.92
C GLY A 89 6.66 -5.99 9.30
N HIS A 90 5.40 -5.79 9.69
CA HIS A 90 5.09 -5.13 10.97
C HIS A 90 5.33 -6.02 12.19
N GLU A 91 5.09 -7.33 12.03
CA GLU A 91 5.18 -8.31 13.13
C GLU A 91 6.57 -8.96 13.16
N LEU A 92 7.18 -8.99 14.34
CA LEU A 92 8.44 -9.67 14.58
C LEU A 92 8.25 -10.88 15.52
N PRO A 93 9.13 -11.86 15.44
CA PRO A 93 9.17 -12.92 16.46
C PRO A 93 9.32 -12.33 17.86
N GLY A 94 8.41 -12.69 18.75
CA GLY A 94 8.38 -12.16 20.12
C GLY A 94 7.44 -10.97 20.34
N ASP A 95 6.84 -10.40 19.29
CA ASP A 95 5.74 -9.43 19.46
C ASP A 95 4.53 -10.10 20.13
N PRO A 96 3.80 -9.41 21.01
CA PRO A 96 2.56 -9.92 21.56
C PRO A 96 1.56 -10.29 20.47
N PRO A 97 0.89 -11.45 20.57
CA PRO A 97 -0.11 -11.84 19.58
C PRO A 97 -1.30 -10.87 19.58
N LEU A 98 -1.91 -10.69 18.42
CA LEU A 98 -3.09 -9.84 18.29
C LEU A 98 -4.26 -10.44 19.08
N SER A 99 -4.85 -9.65 19.98
CA SER A 99 -5.98 -10.10 20.79
C SER A 99 -7.19 -10.48 19.93
N VAL A 100 -7.92 -11.54 20.33
CA VAL A 100 -9.12 -12.03 19.66
C VAL A 100 -10.37 -11.90 20.53
N SER A 101 -10.26 -11.32 21.74
CA SER A 101 -11.33 -11.19 22.71
C SER A 101 -11.32 -9.83 23.41
N GLY A 102 -12.41 -9.50 24.09
CA GLY A 102 -12.60 -8.23 24.78
C GLY A 102 -12.94 -7.07 23.83
N ASN A 103 -12.71 -5.84 24.27
CA ASN A 103 -12.80 -4.66 23.43
C ASN A 103 -11.59 -4.65 22.49
N LEU A 104 -11.78 -5.06 21.23
CA LEU A 104 -10.69 -5.23 20.27
C LEU A 104 -10.00 -3.91 19.93
N PHE A 105 -10.67 -2.77 20.02
CA PHE A 105 -10.03 -1.48 19.84
C PHE A 105 -8.99 -1.21 20.93
N GLU A 106 -9.34 -1.45 22.17
CA GLU A 106 -8.44 -1.26 23.31
C GLU A 106 -7.31 -2.29 23.32
N THR A 107 -7.66 -3.57 23.16
CA THR A 107 -6.69 -4.68 23.31
C THR A 107 -5.72 -4.82 22.16
N ARG A 108 -6.00 -4.21 20.97
CA ARG A 108 -5.10 -4.18 19.80
C ARG A 108 -4.39 -2.84 19.61
N SER A 109 -4.75 -1.81 20.37
CA SER A 109 -4.22 -0.45 20.17
C SER A 109 -2.68 -0.38 20.27
N GLU A 110 -2.06 -1.21 21.13
CA GLU A 110 -0.61 -1.28 21.24
C GLU A 110 0.03 -1.74 19.91
N ASN A 111 -0.54 -2.75 19.26
CA ASN A 111 -0.07 -3.24 17.96
C ASN A 111 -0.13 -2.14 16.90
N TRP A 112 -1.23 -1.40 16.81
CA TRP A 112 -1.37 -0.31 15.84
C TRP A 112 -0.44 0.85 16.13
N GLN A 113 -0.25 1.20 17.40
CA GLN A 113 0.73 2.23 17.80
C GLN A 113 2.16 1.81 17.46
N ARG A 114 2.52 0.54 17.69
CA ARG A 114 3.83 -0.02 17.34
C ARG A 114 4.04 0.01 15.82
N GLY A 115 3.01 -0.37 15.05
CA GLY A 115 3.01 -0.30 13.60
C GLY A 115 3.14 1.14 13.09
N ALA A 116 2.36 2.09 13.63
CA ALA A 116 2.44 3.50 13.26
C ALA A 116 3.83 4.11 13.55
N LYS A 117 4.43 3.78 14.71
CA LYS A 117 5.83 4.17 15.02
C LYS A 117 6.81 3.57 14.02
N THR A 118 6.55 2.35 13.53
CA THR A 118 7.38 1.71 12.47
C THR A 118 7.26 2.48 11.15
N LEU A 119 6.06 2.86 10.72
CA LEU A 119 5.87 3.69 9.53
C LEU A 119 6.57 5.04 9.65
N ALA A 120 6.43 5.72 10.80
CA ALA A 120 7.06 7.02 11.05
C ALA A 120 8.59 6.93 11.07
N PHE A 121 9.15 5.88 11.66
CA PHE A 121 10.60 5.62 11.65
C PHE A 121 11.11 5.37 10.22
N LEU A 122 10.46 4.49 9.46
CA LEU A 122 10.85 4.18 8.09
C LEU A 122 10.76 5.40 7.16
N GLN A 123 9.75 6.26 7.34
CA GLN A 123 9.67 7.52 6.58
C GLN A 123 10.94 8.35 6.74
N GLY A 124 11.38 8.62 7.98
CA GLY A 124 12.58 9.42 8.23
C GLY A 124 13.88 8.72 7.82
N GLU A 125 13.98 7.40 8.00
CA GLU A 125 15.19 6.65 7.68
C GLU A 125 15.39 6.51 6.17
N LEU A 126 14.33 6.13 5.46
CA LEU A 126 14.40 5.95 4.01
C LEU A 126 14.53 7.29 3.26
N GLN A 127 13.93 8.37 3.78
CA GLN A 127 14.13 9.71 3.23
C GLN A 127 15.61 10.13 3.23
N ARG A 128 16.36 9.72 4.25
CA ARG A 128 17.81 10.01 4.32
C ARG A 128 18.66 9.11 3.42
N SER A 129 18.16 7.93 3.10
CA SER A 129 18.93 6.86 2.44
C SER A 129 18.64 6.74 0.94
N ILE A 130 17.43 7.12 0.50
CA ILE A 130 16.97 6.93 -0.88
C ILE A 130 16.65 8.29 -1.49
N THR A 131 17.40 8.70 -2.50
CA THR A 131 17.22 9.95 -3.24
C THR A 131 16.28 9.80 -4.43
N GLY A 132 15.68 10.89 -4.89
CA GLY A 132 14.77 10.89 -6.04
C GLY A 132 13.34 10.46 -5.73
N TYR A 133 12.94 10.39 -4.44
CA TYR A 133 11.62 9.97 -4.00
C TYR A 133 11.04 10.91 -2.93
N ASP A 134 9.72 11.14 -3.00
CA ASP A 134 9.02 12.09 -2.15
C ASP A 134 8.44 11.42 -0.89
N PHE A 135 9.24 11.28 0.13
CA PHE A 135 8.82 10.78 1.44
C PHE A 135 8.01 11.82 2.26
N ASN A 136 7.85 13.06 1.77
CA ASN A 136 7.01 14.08 2.41
C ASN A 136 5.55 14.03 1.93
N HIS A 137 5.24 13.20 0.94
CA HIS A 137 3.89 12.98 0.41
C HIS A 137 3.58 11.47 0.31
N LEU A 138 3.53 10.78 1.47
CA LEU A 138 3.32 9.34 1.51
C LEU A 138 1.90 8.93 1.16
N THR A 139 1.79 7.84 0.41
CA THR A 139 0.60 7.01 0.28
C THR A 139 0.74 5.79 1.18
N LEU A 140 -0.17 5.63 2.13
CA LEU A 140 -0.27 4.44 2.96
C LEU A 140 -1.28 3.48 2.35
N VAL A 141 -0.89 2.24 2.14
CA VAL A 141 -1.78 1.17 1.63
C VAL A 141 -1.74 0.03 2.64
N GLY A 142 -2.90 -0.46 3.08
CA GLY A 142 -2.88 -1.53 4.07
C GLY A 142 -4.11 -2.43 4.02
N HIS A 143 -3.87 -3.74 4.12
CA HIS A 143 -4.92 -4.74 4.28
C HIS A 143 -5.15 -5.04 5.77
N SER A 144 -6.42 -5.16 6.18
CA SER A 144 -6.78 -5.60 7.53
C SER A 144 -6.02 -4.82 8.62
N ASN A 145 -5.18 -5.48 9.42
CA ASN A 145 -4.33 -4.87 10.45
C ASN A 145 -3.39 -3.78 9.87
N GLY A 146 -2.82 -3.99 8.68
CA GLY A 146 -2.02 -2.97 8.00
C GLY A 146 -2.83 -1.73 7.64
N GLY A 147 -4.12 -1.89 7.34
CA GLY A 147 -5.06 -0.80 7.13
C GLY A 147 -5.40 -0.07 8.43
N ASP A 148 -5.58 -0.79 9.54
CA ASP A 148 -5.78 -0.21 10.87
C ASP A 148 -4.54 0.59 11.32
N ILE A 149 -3.32 0.08 11.07
CA ILE A 149 -2.05 0.79 11.31
C ILE A 149 -1.96 2.08 10.48
N SER A 150 -2.36 2.01 9.20
CA SER A 150 -2.36 3.17 8.30
C SER A 150 -3.35 4.25 8.77
N ALA A 151 -4.55 3.84 9.19
CA ALA A 151 -5.55 4.73 9.75
C ALA A 151 -5.08 5.35 11.08
N TRP A 152 -4.40 4.57 11.93
CA TRP A 152 -3.82 5.06 13.18
C TRP A 152 -2.82 6.19 12.93
N LEU A 153 -1.83 5.97 12.05
CA LEU A 153 -0.85 7.01 11.70
C LEU A 153 -1.52 8.25 11.07
N GLY A 154 -2.55 8.03 10.25
CA GLY A 154 -3.33 9.12 9.66
C GLY A 154 -4.00 10.01 10.72
N ASN A 155 -4.52 9.42 11.80
CA ASN A 155 -5.12 10.14 12.92
C ASN A 155 -4.10 10.87 13.81
N GLU A 156 -2.81 10.52 13.73
CA GLU A 156 -1.75 11.28 14.40
C GLU A 156 -1.45 12.64 13.74
N GLY A 157 -2.08 12.96 12.61
CA GLY A 157 -1.95 14.25 11.93
C GLY A 157 -0.55 14.52 11.37
N LYS A 158 0.18 13.47 10.95
CA LYS A 158 1.51 13.64 10.37
C LYS A 158 1.42 14.35 9.01
N PRO A 159 2.12 15.48 8.80
CA PRO A 159 1.97 16.29 7.59
C PRO A 159 2.42 15.59 6.31
N TYR A 160 3.25 14.56 6.42
CA TYR A 160 3.73 13.77 5.29
C TYR A 160 2.74 12.68 4.83
N VAL A 161 1.69 12.34 5.59
CA VAL A 161 0.65 11.42 5.15
C VAL A 161 -0.34 12.18 4.27
N LYS A 162 -0.40 11.86 2.98
CA LYS A 162 -1.27 12.54 2.01
C LYS A 162 -2.36 11.66 1.42
N GLN A 163 -2.19 10.35 1.50
CA GLN A 163 -3.16 9.41 0.98
C GLN A 163 -3.20 8.13 1.82
N ILE A 164 -4.41 7.59 2.02
CA ILE A 164 -4.62 6.31 2.69
C ILE A 164 -5.55 5.45 1.83
N ILE A 165 -5.10 4.25 1.49
CA ILE A 165 -5.90 3.23 0.81
C ILE A 165 -5.99 2.03 1.74
N THR A 166 -7.18 1.74 2.25
CA THR A 166 -7.40 0.56 3.10
C THR A 166 -8.14 -0.53 2.35
N LEU A 167 -7.73 -1.77 2.59
CA LEU A 167 -8.36 -2.98 2.09
C LEU A 167 -8.91 -3.73 3.29
N ASP A 168 -10.20 -3.62 3.48
CA ASP A 168 -10.99 -4.28 4.52
C ASP A 168 -10.46 -4.14 5.96
N HIS A 169 -9.88 -2.96 6.32
CA HIS A 169 -9.57 -2.64 7.71
C HIS A 169 -10.87 -2.54 8.54
N ARG A 170 -10.81 -2.75 9.87
CA ARG A 170 -12.05 -2.97 10.61
C ARG A 170 -12.17 -2.25 11.94
N ARG A 171 -11.08 -1.74 12.53
CA ARG A 171 -11.05 -1.36 13.94
C ARG A 171 -10.72 0.11 14.18
N VAL A 172 -9.80 0.67 13.43
CA VAL A 172 -9.36 2.04 13.62
C VAL A 172 -10.16 2.98 12.73
N PRO A 173 -10.84 4.01 13.28
CA PRO A 173 -11.56 4.99 12.48
C PRO A 173 -10.67 5.65 11.43
N LEU A 174 -11.21 5.87 10.24
CA LEU A 174 -10.51 6.65 9.22
C LEU A 174 -10.47 8.13 9.60
N PRO A 175 -9.37 8.84 9.30
CA PRO A 175 -9.27 10.28 9.55
C PRO A 175 -10.40 11.08 8.88
N LYS A 176 -10.96 12.05 9.59
CA LYS A 176 -11.96 12.98 9.08
C LYS A 176 -11.28 14.32 8.76
N THR A 177 -10.63 14.40 7.61
CA THR A 177 -9.88 15.60 7.16
C THR A 177 -9.84 15.66 5.63
N LYS A 178 -9.73 16.88 5.10
CA LYS A 178 -9.51 17.13 3.65
C LYS A 178 -8.04 17.03 3.24
N ASP A 179 -7.14 16.97 4.22
CA ASP A 179 -5.68 16.96 3.98
C ASP A 179 -5.17 15.60 3.52
N ILE A 180 -5.97 14.53 3.72
CA ILE A 180 -5.63 13.17 3.36
C ILE A 180 -6.69 12.62 2.40
N LYS A 181 -6.29 12.20 1.21
CA LYS A 181 -7.17 11.49 0.27
C LYS A 181 -7.39 10.06 0.75
N ILE A 182 -8.64 9.63 0.89
CA ILE A 182 -8.96 8.31 1.48
C ILE A 182 -9.79 7.47 0.52
N LEU A 183 -9.33 6.24 0.28
CA LEU A 183 -10.09 5.16 -0.33
C LEU A 183 -10.16 3.98 0.64
N SER A 184 -11.36 3.53 0.99
CA SER A 184 -11.57 2.28 1.71
C SER A 184 -12.27 1.28 0.81
N ILE A 185 -11.56 0.21 0.43
CA ILE A 185 -12.11 -0.92 -0.33
C ILE A 185 -12.55 -1.98 0.68
N ARG A 186 -13.81 -2.40 0.60
CA ARG A 186 -14.43 -3.33 1.54
C ARG A 186 -14.68 -4.69 0.90
N ALA A 187 -14.34 -5.75 1.61
CA ALA A 187 -14.95 -7.06 1.38
C ALA A 187 -16.43 -7.04 1.86
N SER A 188 -17.20 -8.04 1.47
CA SER A 188 -18.65 -8.12 1.78
C SER A 188 -19.00 -9.16 2.84
N ASP A 189 -18.01 -9.92 3.35
CA ASP A 189 -18.21 -11.00 4.31
C ASP A 189 -18.23 -10.53 5.77
N PHE A 190 -17.59 -9.39 6.09
CA PHE A 190 -17.57 -8.83 7.44
C PHE A 190 -17.79 -7.32 7.45
N ALA A 191 -18.57 -6.84 8.41
CA ALA A 191 -18.69 -5.42 8.69
C ALA A 191 -17.47 -4.88 9.45
N ALA A 192 -17.14 -3.60 9.22
CA ALA A 192 -16.25 -2.88 10.12
C ALA A 192 -16.98 -2.55 11.44
N ASP A 193 -16.23 -2.31 12.51
CA ASP A 193 -16.81 -1.86 13.76
C ASP A 193 -17.55 -0.52 13.59
N PRO A 194 -18.56 -0.24 14.40
CA PRO A 194 -19.27 1.04 14.36
C PRO A 194 -18.30 2.23 14.46
N GLY A 195 -18.45 3.22 13.57
CA GLY A 195 -17.64 4.44 13.57
C GLY A 195 -16.28 4.33 12.87
N VAL A 196 -15.89 3.16 12.38
CA VAL A 196 -14.60 2.95 11.65
C VAL A 196 -14.65 3.56 10.26
N LEU A 197 -15.75 3.36 9.56
CA LEU A 197 -15.92 3.93 8.22
C LEU A 197 -16.62 5.30 8.31
N PRO A 198 -16.23 6.26 7.45
CA PRO A 198 -16.91 7.54 7.36
C PRO A 198 -18.37 7.34 6.89
N SER A 199 -19.30 8.06 7.52
CA SER A 199 -20.68 8.15 7.05
C SER A 199 -20.76 8.76 5.65
N GLU A 200 -21.91 8.68 4.98
CA GLU A 200 -22.08 9.35 3.68
C GLU A 200 -21.89 10.87 3.78
N ALA A 201 -22.32 11.47 4.89
CA ALA A 201 -22.10 12.90 5.15
C ALA A 201 -20.58 13.20 5.33
N ASP A 202 -19.85 12.37 6.09
CA ASP A 202 -18.40 12.50 6.24
C ASP A 202 -17.67 12.32 4.88
N GLN A 203 -18.12 11.34 4.06
CA GLN A 203 -17.56 11.13 2.72
C GLN A 203 -17.73 12.37 1.83
N ALA A 204 -18.90 12.99 1.88
CA ALA A 204 -19.19 14.21 1.11
C ALA A 204 -18.39 15.41 1.66
N GLU A 205 -18.26 15.55 2.97
CA GLU A 205 -17.56 16.67 3.61
C GLU A 205 -16.04 16.57 3.44
N PHE A 206 -15.45 15.41 3.67
CA PHE A 206 -13.99 15.22 3.69
C PHE A 206 -13.42 14.63 2.38
N GLY A 207 -14.28 14.24 1.43
CA GLY A 207 -13.84 13.70 0.13
C GLY A 207 -13.30 12.26 0.22
N SER A 208 -13.61 11.53 1.29
CA SER A 208 -13.27 10.10 1.42
C SER A 208 -14.19 9.24 0.56
N CYS A 209 -13.72 8.05 0.17
CA CYS A 209 -14.49 7.12 -0.67
C CYS A 209 -14.50 5.73 -0.05
N VAL A 210 -15.69 5.16 0.12
CA VAL A 210 -15.87 3.78 0.57
C VAL A 210 -16.52 2.98 -0.55
N VAL A 211 -15.88 1.89 -0.98
CA VAL A 211 -16.36 0.99 -2.04
C VAL A 211 -16.41 -0.43 -1.53
N THR A 212 -17.57 -1.07 -1.56
CA THR A 212 -17.69 -2.50 -1.21
C THR A 212 -17.69 -3.34 -2.48
N ILE A 213 -16.86 -4.37 -2.51
CA ILE A 213 -16.81 -5.34 -3.61
C ILE A 213 -17.74 -6.51 -3.24
N PRO A 214 -18.84 -6.71 -3.96
CA PRO A 214 -19.75 -7.83 -3.72
C PRO A 214 -19.02 -9.18 -3.85
N LYS A 215 -19.34 -10.13 -2.96
CA LYS A 215 -18.75 -11.48 -2.91
C LYS A 215 -17.25 -11.53 -2.58
N ALA A 216 -16.60 -10.40 -2.37
CA ALA A 216 -15.23 -10.39 -1.87
C ALA A 216 -15.19 -10.88 -0.42
N ARG A 217 -14.16 -11.66 -0.09
CA ARG A 217 -13.90 -12.14 1.26
C ARG A 217 -12.63 -11.48 1.79
N HIS A 218 -12.63 -11.22 3.08
CA HIS A 218 -11.48 -10.62 3.77
C HIS A 218 -10.17 -11.37 3.52
N ASP A 219 -10.21 -12.68 3.75
CA ASP A 219 -9.03 -13.53 3.67
C ASP A 219 -8.53 -13.77 2.23
N ASP A 220 -9.30 -13.35 1.22
CA ASP A 220 -8.92 -13.46 -0.19
C ASP A 220 -8.12 -12.23 -0.69
N ILE A 221 -7.90 -11.21 0.17
CA ILE A 221 -7.21 -9.97 -0.22
C ILE A 221 -5.69 -10.12 -0.07
N ALA A 222 -5.11 -11.00 -0.88
CA ALA A 222 -3.67 -11.22 -0.99
C ALA A 222 -3.36 -11.90 -2.32
N ASP A 223 -2.10 -12.22 -2.61
CA ASP A 223 -1.67 -12.84 -3.88
C ASP A 223 -2.32 -14.20 -4.14
N PHE A 224 -2.61 -14.96 -3.09
CA PHE A 224 -3.30 -16.26 -3.16
C PHE A 224 -4.82 -16.13 -3.43
N GLY A 225 -5.38 -14.93 -3.35
CA GLY A 225 -6.79 -14.69 -3.62
C GLY A 225 -7.15 -14.81 -5.12
N PRO A 226 -8.45 -14.88 -5.43
CA PRO A 226 -8.90 -15.09 -6.81
C PRO A 226 -8.53 -13.91 -7.73
N GLY A 227 -8.22 -14.22 -8.99
CA GLY A 227 -7.79 -13.22 -9.98
C GLY A 227 -8.77 -12.07 -10.13
N TRP A 228 -10.07 -12.37 -10.23
CA TRP A 228 -11.11 -11.35 -10.40
C TRP A 228 -11.12 -10.29 -9.27
N LEU A 229 -10.81 -10.72 -8.02
CA LEU A 229 -10.77 -9.80 -6.87
C LEU A 229 -9.54 -8.90 -6.95
N LYS A 230 -8.37 -9.48 -7.27
CA LYS A 230 -7.13 -8.71 -7.49
C LYS A 230 -7.29 -7.69 -8.61
N ASP A 231 -7.90 -8.11 -9.74
CA ASP A 231 -8.18 -7.20 -10.87
C ASP A 231 -9.11 -6.06 -10.46
N LYS A 232 -10.15 -6.37 -9.68
CA LYS A 232 -11.08 -5.35 -9.19
C LYS A 232 -10.41 -4.36 -8.25
N ILE A 233 -9.63 -4.84 -7.28
CA ILE A 233 -8.86 -3.99 -6.37
C ILE A 233 -7.86 -3.14 -7.16
N THR A 234 -7.12 -3.74 -8.09
CA THR A 234 -6.17 -3.03 -8.96
C THR A 234 -6.84 -1.91 -9.77
N GLN A 235 -8.03 -2.18 -10.31
CA GLN A 235 -8.82 -1.17 -11.02
C GLN A 235 -9.19 0.01 -10.10
N LEU A 236 -9.73 -0.28 -8.91
CA LEU A 236 -10.15 0.75 -7.94
C LEU A 236 -8.96 1.59 -7.47
N VAL A 237 -7.83 0.96 -7.14
CA VAL A 237 -6.59 1.64 -6.77
C VAL A 237 -6.11 2.53 -7.91
N SER A 238 -6.05 2.03 -9.14
CA SER A 238 -5.62 2.82 -10.31
C SER A 238 -6.50 4.04 -10.56
N LEU A 239 -7.82 3.87 -10.48
CA LEU A 239 -8.77 4.99 -10.65
C LEU A 239 -8.62 6.03 -9.55
N HIS A 240 -8.43 5.61 -8.31
CA HIS A 240 -8.24 6.52 -7.18
C HIS A 240 -6.93 7.32 -7.32
N LEU A 241 -5.82 6.65 -7.64
CA LEU A 241 -4.52 7.30 -7.89
C LEU A 241 -4.57 8.27 -9.06
N ALA A 242 -5.38 7.98 -10.09
CA ALA A 242 -5.65 8.88 -11.21
C ALA A 242 -6.61 10.04 -10.86
N GLY A 243 -7.02 10.18 -9.58
CA GLY A 243 -7.89 11.27 -9.11
C GLY A 243 -9.34 11.17 -9.59
N LYS A 244 -9.82 9.98 -9.98
CA LYS A 244 -11.23 9.81 -10.38
C LYS A 244 -12.17 10.00 -9.20
N PRO A 245 -13.33 10.65 -9.38
CA PRO A 245 -14.28 10.89 -8.31
C PRO A 245 -14.88 9.57 -7.77
N CYS A 246 -15.29 9.57 -6.49
CA CYS A 246 -15.83 8.38 -5.81
C CYS A 246 -17.01 7.74 -6.54
N ALA A 247 -17.87 8.55 -7.20
CA ALA A 247 -18.99 8.03 -7.98
C ALA A 247 -18.53 7.10 -9.13
N VAL A 248 -17.39 7.40 -9.76
CA VAL A 248 -16.80 6.52 -10.80
C VAL A 248 -16.32 5.22 -10.18
N LEU A 249 -15.65 5.26 -9.02
CA LEU A 249 -15.18 4.07 -8.33
C LEU A 249 -16.34 3.17 -7.89
N LYS A 250 -17.45 3.76 -7.41
CA LYS A 250 -18.65 3.02 -6.99
C LYS A 250 -19.42 2.42 -8.16
N GLY A 251 -19.28 2.98 -9.37
CA GLY A 251 -19.94 2.50 -10.59
C GLY A 251 -19.19 1.43 -11.38
N THR A 252 -17.97 1.12 -10.95
CA THR A 252 -17.18 0.02 -11.55
C THR A 252 -17.48 -1.29 -10.84
#